data_5c08ea07c3dd7258341857e560071faf
#
_entry.id   5c08ea07c3dd7258341857e560071faf
#
_cell.length_a   1.000
_cell.length_b   1.000
_cell.length_c   1.000
_cell.angle_alpha   90.00
_cell.angle_beta   90.00
_cell.angle_gamma   90.00
#
_symmetry.space_group_name_H-M   'P 1'
#
loop_
_entity.id
_entity.type
_entity.pdbx_description
1 polymer ?
#
loop_
_entity_poly.entity_id
_entity_poly.type
_entity_poly.pdbx_seq_one_letter_code
_entity_poly.pdbx_strand_id
1 'polypeptide(L)'
;VRFANDVRRTTERDSQNQRRGDALAPRTSASASTLPIIIPPPTPNKKDAALSFFLTQFATLGRSAASSTGFFEMLPLVLSGERHDSAASLALSAVSIAMFERWLGFGNKPGASQKSFAEAIARLQTAIADPSESLSRATVVAALTFQFHDNVCALLESNGINRTHHDGSVALLRYQEQESKRPRTRTSLAYHVLHAEVAFAIRDKKSLPVTGISWLQYHNDSLNPSSLLDIIGIDVANIQHEFFNARLSTSSTEDKLSDLFAKAAIVDTRLKTWVGGVPAHWQPEPFDHMPQCNPPIISYSQTFDVYRSVQIASIWNIWRIYRIITLRILLECLELSAGNLDFSDNTHSFIQESIQKMVDSICRSVPFFLGNRSHMATLHDFTDPSIFLPSHHRLRARNELIDQRNDIDSWSQDDHFKHVISQGPWHILIPLGQLMGIFSQKYGSSFAQLLEVERHKWIREQIGRARTIMGSQIGNYTAGSTYADNYYGLMHFFKISYLSQLGCQPKCS
;
A
#
# COMPACT_ATOMS: atom_id res chain seq x y z
N VAL A 1 27.32 3.74 -5.04
CA VAL A 1 28.65 3.56 -4.37
C VAL A 1 29.77 4.27 -5.13
N ARG A 2 29.71 4.44 -6.46
CA ARG A 2 30.76 5.19 -7.21
C ARG A 2 30.62 6.72 -7.12
N PHE A 3 29.43 7.25 -7.01
CA PHE A 3 29.20 8.71 -6.91
C PHE A 3 29.65 9.34 -5.59
N ALA A 4 29.68 8.59 -4.50
CA ALA A 4 30.11 9.12 -3.19
C ALA A 4 31.64 9.22 -3.04
N ASN A 5 32.40 8.49 -3.86
CA ASN A 5 33.89 8.50 -3.79
C ASN A 5 34.54 9.60 -4.62
N ASP A 6 33.84 10.14 -5.63
CA ASP A 6 34.43 11.20 -6.46
C ASP A 6 34.34 12.59 -5.81
N VAL A 7 33.37 12.82 -4.92
CA VAL A 7 33.26 14.09 -4.18
C VAL A 7 34.33 14.22 -3.10
N ARG A 8 34.82 13.12 -2.53
CA ARG A 8 35.90 13.17 -1.52
C ARG A 8 37.30 13.38 -2.10
N ARG A 9 37.53 13.04 -3.38
CA ARG A 9 38.85 13.24 -4.02
C ARG A 9 39.13 14.64 -4.49
N THR A 10 38.11 15.47 -4.71
CA THR A 10 38.28 16.87 -5.12
C THR A 10 38.59 17.82 -3.96
N THR A 11 38.14 17.50 -2.74
CA THR A 11 38.42 18.33 -1.55
C THR A 11 39.81 18.16 -0.94
N GLU A 12 40.51 17.06 -1.21
CA GLU A 12 41.87 16.82 -0.68
C GLU A 12 42.99 17.37 -1.57
N ARG A 13 42.71 17.74 -2.82
CA ARG A 13 43.73 18.31 -3.74
C ARG A 13 43.94 19.83 -3.57
N ASP A 14 42.95 20.54 -3.04
CA ASP A 14 43.08 21.99 -2.88
C ASP A 14 43.81 22.44 -1.60
N SER A 15 44.09 21.50 -0.69
CA SER A 15 44.75 21.85 0.60
C SER A 15 46.30 21.73 0.58
N GLN A 16 46.91 21.24 -0.49
CA GLN A 16 48.37 21.03 -0.56
C GLN A 16 49.18 22.03 -1.39
N ASN A 17 48.53 23.02 -2.05
CA ASN A 17 49.22 23.97 -2.88
C ASN A 17 49.41 25.37 -2.27
N GLN A 18 49.31 25.55 -0.97
CA GLN A 18 49.42 26.85 -0.30
C GLN A 18 50.60 26.93 0.68
N ARG A 19 51.79 26.50 0.23
CA ARG A 19 53.05 26.91 0.90
C ARG A 19 54.19 26.87 -0.10
N ARG A 20 54.52 28.03 -0.72
CA ARG A 20 55.89 28.49 -1.03
C ARG A 20 55.85 29.82 -1.78
N GLY A 21 56.50 30.81 -1.14
CA GLY A 21 57.51 31.60 -1.79
C GLY A 21 57.19 33.05 -2.09
N ASP A 22 57.60 33.90 -1.14
CA ASP A 22 58.41 35.11 -1.29
C ASP A 22 58.00 36.24 -2.26
N ALA A 23 57.90 37.34 -1.59
CA ALA A 23 58.16 38.75 -1.87
C ALA A 23 58.60 39.17 -3.29
N LEU A 24 57.91 40.19 -3.85
CA LEU A 24 58.49 41.42 -4.42
C LEU A 24 57.39 42.39 -4.91
N ALA A 25 57.43 43.55 -4.37
CA ALA A 25 57.02 44.91 -4.73
C ALA A 25 55.89 45.25 -5.74
N PRO A 26 55.24 46.43 -5.60
CA PRO A 26 53.90 46.71 -6.11
C PRO A 26 53.93 47.28 -7.56
N ARG A 27 53.10 46.79 -8.44
CA ARG A 27 52.68 47.47 -9.65
C ARG A 27 51.16 47.69 -9.60
N THR A 28 50.78 48.93 -9.44
CA THR A 28 49.43 49.44 -9.67
C THR A 28 49.03 49.18 -11.10
N SER A 29 48.10 48.27 -11.27
CA SER A 29 47.23 48.17 -12.46
C SER A 29 45.81 47.91 -12.00
N ALA A 30 44.90 48.79 -12.37
CA ALA A 30 43.48 48.67 -12.12
C ALA A 30 42.97 47.36 -12.77
N SER A 31 42.80 46.31 -11.99
CA SER A 31 42.13 45.12 -12.44
C SER A 31 40.63 45.32 -12.23
N ALA A 32 39.93 45.39 -13.35
CA ALA A 32 38.47 45.21 -13.36
C ALA A 32 38.14 43.92 -12.59
N SER A 33 37.44 44.03 -11.45
CA SER A 33 36.94 42.91 -10.70
C SER A 33 35.90 42.15 -11.55
N THR A 34 36.36 41.14 -12.26
CA THR A 34 35.47 40.15 -12.82
C THR A 34 34.80 39.41 -11.66
N LEU A 35 33.58 39.81 -11.32
CA LEU A 35 32.73 39.03 -10.45
C LEU A 35 32.66 37.62 -11.01
N PRO A 36 32.80 36.59 -10.18
CA PRO A 36 32.65 35.23 -10.66
C PRO A 36 31.26 35.10 -11.29
N ILE A 37 31.21 34.66 -12.55
CA ILE A 37 29.96 34.33 -13.22
C ILE A 37 29.37 33.15 -12.42
N ILE A 38 28.39 33.44 -11.57
CA ILE A 38 27.60 32.38 -10.90
C ILE A 38 26.75 31.78 -12.00
N ILE A 39 27.22 30.68 -12.59
CA ILE A 39 26.42 29.87 -13.49
C ILE A 39 25.33 29.26 -12.64
N PRO A 40 24.04 29.61 -12.85
CA PRO A 40 22.97 28.98 -12.09
C PRO A 40 23.03 27.47 -12.31
N PRO A 41 22.80 26.65 -11.27
CA PRO A 41 22.79 25.21 -11.42
C PRO A 41 21.79 24.83 -12.53
N PRO A 42 22.10 23.84 -13.36
CA PRO A 42 21.22 23.43 -14.45
C PRO A 42 19.85 23.08 -13.88
N THR A 43 18.79 23.63 -14.44
CA THR A 43 17.42 23.32 -14.04
C THR A 43 17.21 21.82 -14.25
N PRO A 44 16.87 21.04 -13.20
CA PRO A 44 16.67 19.61 -13.34
C PRO A 44 15.61 19.32 -14.40
N ASN A 45 15.87 18.34 -15.28
CA ASN A 45 14.86 17.86 -16.21
C ASN A 45 13.67 17.33 -15.38
N LYS A 46 12.45 17.76 -15.71
CA LYS A 46 11.23 17.38 -15.01
C LYS A 46 11.06 15.86 -14.91
N LYS A 47 11.47 15.10 -15.94
CA LYS A 47 11.42 13.64 -15.94
C LYS A 47 12.36 13.05 -14.88
N ASP A 48 13.59 13.55 -14.81
CA ASP A 48 14.59 13.06 -13.86
C ASP A 48 14.21 13.42 -12.43
N ALA A 49 13.67 14.62 -12.21
CA ALA A 49 13.14 15.03 -10.91
C ALA A 49 11.97 14.14 -10.46
N ALA A 50 11.02 13.85 -11.36
CA ALA A 50 9.88 13.00 -11.11
C ALA A 50 10.31 11.55 -10.80
N LEU A 51 11.25 11.00 -11.57
CA LEU A 51 11.78 9.65 -11.37
C LEU A 51 12.54 9.55 -10.03
N SER A 52 13.40 10.51 -9.73
CA SER A 52 14.11 10.57 -8.46
C SER A 52 13.15 10.67 -7.27
N PHE A 53 12.13 11.52 -7.37
CA PHE A 53 11.08 11.64 -6.36
C PHE A 53 10.38 10.30 -6.15
N PHE A 54 9.92 9.66 -7.23
CA PHE A 54 9.19 8.40 -7.16
C PHE A 54 10.05 7.29 -6.54
N LEU A 55 11.27 7.10 -7.03
CA LEU A 55 12.16 6.06 -6.51
C LEU A 55 12.48 6.28 -5.03
N THR A 56 12.77 7.51 -4.63
CA THR A 56 13.06 7.82 -3.22
C THR A 56 11.84 7.59 -2.35
N GLN A 57 10.69 8.16 -2.71
CA GLN A 57 9.52 8.17 -1.82
C GLN A 57 8.73 6.87 -1.82
N PHE A 58 8.73 6.12 -2.92
CA PHE A 58 7.90 4.91 -3.06
C PHE A 58 8.71 3.61 -3.11
N ALA A 59 9.93 3.62 -3.64
CA ALA A 59 10.69 2.39 -3.86
C ALA A 59 11.76 2.09 -2.82
N THR A 60 12.35 3.10 -2.18
CA THR A 60 13.48 2.89 -1.26
C THR A 60 13.14 3.11 0.21
N LEU A 61 12.37 4.16 0.55
CA LEU A 61 12.10 4.50 1.93
C LEU A 61 11.20 3.47 2.63
N GLY A 62 11.54 3.14 3.88
CA GLY A 62 10.72 2.33 4.78
C GLY A 62 10.53 0.87 4.40
N ARG A 63 11.28 0.35 3.43
CA ARG A 63 11.13 -1.01 2.92
C ARG A 63 12.25 -1.91 3.40
N SER A 64 11.88 -3.10 3.89
CA SER A 64 12.82 -4.16 4.26
C SER A 64 12.42 -5.48 3.60
N ALA A 65 13.37 -6.39 3.43
CA ALA A 65 13.11 -7.73 2.88
C ALA A 65 12.10 -8.51 3.73
N ALA A 66 12.04 -8.25 5.04
CA ALA A 66 11.12 -8.92 5.96
C ALA A 66 9.66 -8.47 5.81
N SER A 67 9.41 -7.22 5.37
CA SER A 67 8.07 -6.64 5.19
C SER A 67 7.70 -6.38 3.72
N SER A 68 8.56 -6.80 2.78
CA SER A 68 8.41 -6.56 1.35
C SER A 68 7.33 -7.45 0.73
N THR A 69 6.55 -6.85 -0.18
CA THR A 69 5.69 -7.60 -1.12
C THR A 69 6.37 -7.80 -2.48
N GLY A 70 7.60 -7.29 -2.67
CA GLY A 70 8.50 -7.65 -3.75
C GLY A 70 8.42 -6.85 -5.05
N PHE A 71 7.58 -5.80 -5.16
CA PHE A 71 7.48 -4.98 -6.37
C PHE A 71 8.41 -3.76 -6.33
N PHE A 72 8.19 -2.87 -5.37
CA PHE A 72 8.94 -1.61 -5.30
C PHE A 72 10.43 -1.82 -5.07
N GLU A 73 10.78 -2.82 -4.29
CA GLU A 73 12.16 -3.19 -3.97
C GLU A 73 12.93 -3.69 -5.22
N MET A 74 12.20 -4.20 -6.21
CA MET A 74 12.77 -4.66 -7.48
C MET A 74 13.02 -3.53 -8.47
N LEU A 75 12.35 -2.38 -8.33
CA LEU A 75 12.44 -1.30 -9.32
C LEU A 75 13.87 -0.81 -9.55
N PRO A 76 14.68 -0.45 -8.53
CA PRO A 76 16.05 -0.01 -8.77
C PRO A 76 16.92 -1.09 -9.43
N LEU A 77 16.73 -2.35 -9.03
CA LEU A 77 17.51 -3.48 -9.59
C LEU A 77 17.16 -3.74 -11.05
N VAL A 78 15.87 -3.75 -11.40
CA VAL A 78 15.42 -3.98 -12.77
C VAL A 78 15.88 -2.84 -13.66
N LEU A 79 15.67 -1.59 -13.23
CA LEU A 79 16.04 -0.40 -14.01
C LEU A 79 17.55 -0.26 -14.26
N SER A 80 18.39 -0.71 -13.32
CA SER A 80 19.85 -0.62 -13.50
C SER A 80 20.39 -1.47 -14.65
N GLY A 81 19.64 -2.49 -15.08
CA GLY A 81 19.99 -3.36 -16.21
C GLY A 81 19.26 -3.04 -17.51
N GLU A 82 18.32 -2.07 -17.48
CA GLU A 82 17.42 -1.81 -18.61
C GLU A 82 17.86 -0.58 -19.43
N ARG A 83 17.51 -0.62 -20.72
CA ARG A 83 17.68 0.54 -21.60
C ARG A 83 16.63 1.61 -21.26
N HIS A 84 16.95 2.87 -21.56
CA HIS A 84 16.03 4.01 -21.33
C HIS A 84 14.71 3.91 -22.11
N ASP A 85 14.70 3.18 -23.22
CA ASP A 85 13.55 2.94 -24.10
C ASP A 85 12.84 1.60 -23.82
N SER A 86 13.22 0.89 -22.75
CA SER A 86 12.56 -0.36 -22.34
C SER A 86 11.13 -0.11 -21.82
N ALA A 87 10.28 -1.13 -21.86
CA ALA A 87 8.92 -1.03 -21.35
C ALA A 87 8.89 -0.62 -19.86
N ALA A 88 9.80 -1.16 -19.03
CA ALA A 88 9.89 -0.80 -17.61
C ALA A 88 10.31 0.67 -17.42
N SER A 89 11.33 1.12 -18.15
CA SER A 89 11.84 2.50 -18.03
C SER A 89 10.79 3.53 -18.44
N LEU A 90 10.06 3.29 -19.54
CA LEU A 90 9.02 4.19 -20.01
C LEU A 90 7.78 4.16 -19.10
N ALA A 91 7.34 2.98 -18.66
CA ALA A 91 6.22 2.86 -17.72
C ALA A 91 6.52 3.61 -16.40
N LEU A 92 7.71 3.39 -15.84
CA LEU A 92 8.10 4.05 -14.60
C LEU A 92 8.22 5.57 -14.78
N SER A 93 8.80 6.03 -15.89
CA SER A 93 8.87 7.46 -16.20
C SER A 93 7.49 8.10 -16.29
N ALA A 94 6.54 7.46 -17.00
CA ALA A 94 5.18 7.96 -17.15
C ALA A 94 4.44 8.06 -15.80
N VAL A 95 4.50 6.99 -14.99
CA VAL A 95 3.86 6.96 -13.67
C VAL A 95 4.52 7.94 -12.70
N SER A 96 5.85 8.04 -12.73
CA SER A 96 6.59 9.00 -11.90
C SER A 96 6.18 10.45 -12.20
N ILE A 97 6.04 10.80 -13.49
CA ILE A 97 5.59 12.14 -13.90
C ILE A 97 4.16 12.39 -13.38
N ALA A 98 3.24 11.45 -13.54
CA ALA A 98 1.86 11.61 -13.10
C ALA A 98 1.77 11.79 -11.57
N MET A 99 2.52 10.99 -10.81
CA MET A 99 2.59 11.12 -9.36
C MET A 99 3.21 12.45 -8.93
N PHE A 100 4.29 12.87 -9.57
CA PHE A 100 4.97 14.12 -9.26
C PHE A 100 4.13 15.35 -9.59
N GLU A 101 3.42 15.35 -10.75
CA GLU A 101 2.48 16.41 -11.11
C GLU A 101 1.38 16.59 -10.08
N ARG A 102 0.89 15.48 -9.50
CA ARG A 102 -0.08 15.51 -8.42
C ARG A 102 0.46 16.19 -7.16
N TRP A 103 1.70 15.88 -6.76
CA TRP A 103 2.39 16.53 -5.64
C TRP A 103 2.71 18.02 -5.87
N LEU A 104 2.83 18.44 -7.12
CA LEU A 104 2.96 19.84 -7.49
C LEU A 104 1.61 20.59 -7.52
N GLY A 105 0.50 19.91 -7.22
CA GLY A 105 -0.84 20.51 -7.22
C GLY A 105 -1.40 20.78 -8.62
N PHE A 106 -0.76 20.26 -9.68
CA PHE A 106 -1.24 20.46 -11.06
C PHE A 106 -2.50 19.64 -11.38
N GLY A 107 -3.05 18.86 -10.43
CA GLY A 107 -4.31 18.12 -10.50
C GLY A 107 -4.79 17.83 -11.92
N ASN A 108 -5.63 17.02 -12.25
CA ASN A 108 -6.25 16.58 -13.52
C ASN A 108 -6.11 17.46 -14.82
N LYS A 109 -5.10 18.33 -14.93
CA LYS A 109 -4.82 19.01 -16.20
C LYS A 109 -4.17 18.00 -17.14
N PRO A 110 -4.75 17.76 -18.34
CA PRO A 110 -4.10 16.95 -19.36
C PRO A 110 -2.75 17.59 -19.68
N GLY A 111 -1.67 16.94 -19.27
CA GLY A 111 -0.32 17.47 -19.36
C GLY A 111 0.64 16.47 -20.01
N ALA A 112 1.92 16.67 -19.75
CA ALA A 112 3.01 15.82 -20.27
C ALA A 112 2.86 14.34 -19.91
N SER A 113 2.18 14.01 -18.79
CA SER A 113 1.91 12.64 -18.36
C SER A 113 1.13 11.84 -19.40
N GLN A 114 0.09 12.41 -20.02
CA GLN A 114 -0.77 11.67 -20.96
C GLN A 114 -0.01 11.17 -22.19
N LYS A 115 0.87 11.99 -22.77
CA LYS A 115 1.73 11.60 -23.87
C LYS A 115 2.71 10.48 -23.46
N SER A 116 3.35 10.65 -22.30
CA SER A 116 4.29 9.65 -21.76
C SER A 116 3.60 8.32 -21.48
N PHE A 117 2.33 8.34 -21.01
CA PHE A 117 1.53 7.13 -20.83
C PHE A 117 1.26 6.43 -22.16
N ALA A 118 0.83 7.15 -23.19
CA ALA A 118 0.54 6.56 -24.49
C ALA A 118 1.79 5.89 -25.10
N GLU A 119 2.95 6.57 -25.03
CA GLU A 119 4.23 6.03 -25.48
C GLU A 119 4.63 4.77 -24.70
N ALA A 120 4.47 4.79 -23.37
CA ALA A 120 4.84 3.67 -22.51
C ALA A 120 3.91 2.46 -22.71
N ILE A 121 2.61 2.67 -22.91
CA ILE A 121 1.64 1.59 -23.22
C ILE A 121 1.97 0.97 -24.58
N ALA A 122 2.21 1.76 -25.62
CA ALA A 122 2.59 1.26 -26.94
C ALA A 122 3.88 0.42 -26.86
N ARG A 123 4.86 0.86 -26.08
CA ARG A 123 6.11 0.12 -25.87
C ARG A 123 5.88 -1.20 -25.11
N LEU A 124 5.03 -1.18 -24.09
CA LEU A 124 4.65 -2.42 -23.37
C LEU A 124 3.96 -3.43 -24.30
N GLN A 125 3.04 -2.97 -25.16
CA GLN A 125 2.41 -3.84 -26.16
C GLN A 125 3.43 -4.47 -27.11
N THR A 126 4.42 -3.70 -27.56
CA THR A 126 5.52 -4.23 -28.37
C THR A 126 6.35 -5.27 -27.61
N ALA A 127 6.66 -5.02 -26.34
CA ALA A 127 7.43 -5.96 -25.51
C ALA A 127 6.67 -7.26 -25.23
N ILE A 128 5.35 -7.20 -25.08
CA ILE A 128 4.50 -8.39 -24.91
C ILE A 128 4.45 -9.23 -26.21
N ALA A 129 4.46 -8.58 -27.36
CA ALA A 129 4.44 -9.26 -28.67
C ALA A 129 5.81 -9.88 -29.05
N ASP A 130 6.89 -9.42 -28.46
CA ASP A 130 8.23 -9.96 -28.68
C ASP A 130 8.49 -11.19 -27.79
N PRO A 131 8.79 -12.39 -28.34
CA PRO A 131 9.00 -13.60 -27.55
C PRO A 131 10.14 -13.50 -26.53
N SER A 132 11.16 -12.70 -26.78
CA SER A 132 12.30 -12.54 -25.87
C SER A 132 12.00 -11.54 -24.76
N GLU A 133 11.35 -10.42 -25.08
CA GLU A 133 11.01 -9.39 -24.11
C GLU A 133 9.82 -9.82 -23.23
N SER A 134 8.87 -10.60 -23.74
CA SER A 134 7.75 -11.14 -22.93
C SER A 134 8.24 -12.06 -21.79
N LEU A 135 9.41 -12.66 -21.93
CA LEU A 135 10.07 -13.46 -20.90
C LEU A 135 10.90 -12.61 -19.91
N SER A 136 11.01 -11.30 -20.14
CA SER A 136 11.76 -10.39 -19.26
C SER A 136 10.98 -10.02 -18.00
N ARG A 137 11.68 -9.94 -16.86
CA ARG A 137 11.13 -9.33 -15.63
C ARG A 137 10.72 -7.88 -15.83
N ALA A 138 11.40 -7.15 -16.70
CA ALA A 138 11.12 -5.75 -17.01
C ALA A 138 9.71 -5.59 -17.58
N THR A 139 9.23 -6.50 -18.43
CA THR A 139 7.88 -6.47 -18.98
C THR A 139 6.81 -6.66 -17.90
N VAL A 140 7.03 -7.58 -16.94
CA VAL A 140 6.14 -7.74 -15.77
C VAL A 140 6.16 -6.48 -14.91
N VAL A 141 7.34 -5.91 -14.63
CA VAL A 141 7.49 -4.67 -13.85
C VAL A 141 6.76 -3.51 -14.51
N ALA A 142 6.80 -3.39 -15.85
CA ALA A 142 6.06 -2.38 -16.59
C ALA A 142 4.54 -2.51 -16.36
N ALA A 143 4.00 -3.72 -16.47
CA ALA A 143 2.58 -3.98 -16.23
C ALA A 143 2.18 -3.66 -14.77
N LEU A 144 2.98 -4.09 -13.78
CA LEU A 144 2.74 -3.78 -12.37
C LEU A 144 2.86 -2.29 -12.05
N THR A 145 3.71 -1.56 -12.76
CA THR A 145 3.83 -0.10 -12.61
C THR A 145 2.56 0.62 -13.06
N PHE A 146 1.95 0.19 -14.17
CA PHE A 146 0.64 0.69 -14.58
C PHE A 146 -0.47 0.28 -13.62
N GLN A 147 -0.45 -0.96 -13.11
CA GLN A 147 -1.40 -1.41 -12.09
C GLN A 147 -1.33 -0.55 -10.82
N PHE A 148 -0.11 -0.18 -10.38
CA PHE A 148 0.06 0.74 -9.26
C PHE A 148 -0.63 2.08 -9.54
N HIS A 149 -0.44 2.67 -10.72
CA HIS A 149 -1.09 3.91 -11.11
C HIS A 149 -2.62 3.78 -11.11
N ASP A 150 -3.16 2.69 -11.69
CA ASP A 150 -4.61 2.43 -11.72
C ASP A 150 -5.19 2.33 -10.29
N ASN A 151 -4.48 1.67 -9.38
CA ASN A 151 -4.88 1.58 -7.98
C ASN A 151 -4.93 2.95 -7.30
N VAL A 152 -3.95 3.81 -7.54
CA VAL A 152 -3.93 5.18 -7.01
C VAL A 152 -5.09 6.00 -7.56
N CYS A 153 -5.32 5.96 -8.87
CA CYS A 153 -6.43 6.66 -9.50
C CYS A 153 -7.78 6.17 -8.97
N ALA A 154 -7.97 4.86 -8.83
CA ALA A 154 -9.20 4.29 -8.30
C ALA A 154 -9.51 4.77 -6.86
N LEU A 155 -8.48 4.85 -6.00
CA LEU A 155 -8.64 5.35 -4.64
C LEU A 155 -9.01 6.83 -4.57
N LEU A 156 -8.46 7.64 -5.49
CA LEU A 156 -8.66 9.08 -5.50
C LEU A 156 -9.97 9.50 -6.19
N GLU A 157 -10.30 8.85 -7.30
CA GLU A 157 -11.42 9.23 -8.17
C GLU A 157 -12.71 8.47 -7.83
N SER A 158 -12.65 7.57 -6.84
CA SER A 158 -13.77 6.65 -6.51
C SER A 158 -14.21 5.79 -7.70
N ASN A 159 -13.34 5.62 -8.68
CA ASN A 159 -13.53 4.73 -9.80
C ASN A 159 -13.20 3.29 -9.38
N GLY A 160 -13.81 2.31 -10.06
CA GLY A 160 -13.44 0.91 -9.82
C GLY A 160 -12.00 0.65 -10.21
N ILE A 161 -11.35 -0.29 -9.51
CA ILE A 161 -10.00 -0.71 -9.85
C ILE A 161 -10.03 -1.47 -11.17
N ASN A 162 -9.31 -0.97 -12.17
CA ASN A 162 -9.08 -1.67 -13.43
C ASN A 162 -8.08 -2.81 -13.20
N ARG A 163 -8.43 -4.03 -13.59
CA ARG A 163 -7.57 -5.22 -13.43
C ARG A 163 -6.74 -5.54 -14.68
N THR A 164 -6.87 -4.80 -15.76
CA THR A 164 -6.23 -5.13 -17.05
C THR A 164 -4.73 -5.34 -16.91
N HIS A 165 -4.03 -4.44 -16.23
CA HIS A 165 -2.59 -4.54 -16.05
C HIS A 165 -2.20 -5.62 -15.04
N HIS A 166 -3.04 -5.83 -14.01
CA HIS A 166 -2.83 -6.92 -13.07
C HIS A 166 -3.01 -8.28 -13.75
N ASP A 167 -4.12 -8.49 -14.44
CA ASP A 167 -4.39 -9.74 -15.14
C ASP A 167 -3.33 -10.02 -16.22
N GLY A 168 -2.84 -8.97 -16.89
CA GLY A 168 -1.70 -9.03 -17.79
C GLY A 168 -0.41 -9.49 -17.10
N SER A 169 -0.11 -8.98 -15.91
CA SER A 169 1.08 -9.39 -15.15
C SER A 169 0.99 -10.84 -14.65
N VAL A 170 -0.21 -11.29 -14.25
CA VAL A 170 -0.48 -12.71 -13.92
C VAL A 170 -0.24 -13.60 -15.15
N ALA A 171 -0.77 -13.21 -16.31
CA ALA A 171 -0.59 -13.96 -17.57
C ALA A 171 0.89 -14.05 -17.97
N LEU A 172 1.62 -12.95 -17.88
CA LEU A 172 3.06 -12.91 -18.18
C LEU A 172 3.87 -13.82 -17.23
N LEU A 173 3.58 -13.80 -15.93
CA LEU A 173 4.27 -14.67 -14.97
C LEU A 173 3.98 -16.16 -15.27
N ARG A 174 2.73 -16.51 -15.59
CA ARG A 174 2.35 -17.88 -15.97
C ARG A 174 3.06 -18.32 -17.26
N TYR A 175 3.08 -17.45 -18.27
CA TYR A 175 3.79 -17.70 -19.52
C TYR A 175 5.29 -17.92 -19.29
N GLN A 176 5.92 -17.04 -18.48
CA GLN A 176 7.32 -17.19 -18.13
C GLN A 176 7.62 -18.48 -17.36
N GLU A 177 6.71 -18.98 -16.54
CA GLU A 177 6.83 -20.26 -15.84
C GLU A 177 6.78 -21.43 -16.80
N GLN A 178 5.82 -21.42 -17.75
CA GLN A 178 5.65 -22.50 -18.76
C GLN A 178 6.85 -22.62 -19.70
N GLU A 179 7.38 -21.47 -20.15
CA GLU A 179 8.55 -21.44 -21.05
C GLU A 179 9.89 -21.73 -20.34
N SER A 180 9.95 -21.61 -19.02
CA SER A 180 11.15 -21.86 -18.25
C SER A 180 11.40 -23.38 -18.10
N LYS A 181 12.45 -23.89 -18.75
CA LYS A 181 12.94 -25.29 -18.57
C LYS A 181 13.54 -25.58 -17.21
N ARG A 182 13.69 -24.57 -16.35
CA ARG A 182 14.23 -24.69 -14.98
C ARG A 182 13.19 -24.21 -14.00
N PRO A 183 12.97 -24.91 -12.87
CA PRO A 183 12.15 -24.35 -11.79
C PRO A 183 12.82 -23.04 -11.35
N ARG A 184 12.21 -21.92 -11.69
CA ARG A 184 12.70 -20.61 -11.26
C ARG A 184 12.47 -20.50 -9.76
N THR A 185 13.51 -20.12 -9.03
CA THR A 185 13.34 -19.53 -7.71
C THR A 185 12.25 -18.46 -7.80
N ARG A 186 11.26 -18.56 -6.93
CA ARG A 186 10.14 -17.61 -6.89
C ARG A 186 10.68 -16.20 -6.86
N THR A 187 10.24 -15.42 -7.81
CA THR A 187 10.64 -14.03 -7.84
C THR A 187 9.78 -13.27 -6.83
N SER A 188 10.35 -12.25 -6.20
CA SER A 188 9.61 -11.31 -5.35
C SER A 188 8.36 -10.73 -6.05
N LEU A 189 8.38 -10.63 -7.39
CA LEU A 189 7.21 -10.21 -8.19
C LEU A 189 6.04 -11.18 -8.08
N ALA A 190 6.29 -12.49 -7.97
CA ALA A 190 5.23 -13.48 -7.78
C ALA A 190 4.50 -13.29 -6.43
N TYR A 191 5.24 -12.98 -5.37
CA TYR A 191 4.62 -12.66 -4.07
C TYR A 191 3.79 -11.38 -4.12
N HIS A 192 4.26 -10.35 -4.84
CA HIS A 192 3.49 -9.13 -5.02
C HIS A 192 2.18 -9.38 -5.77
N VAL A 193 2.23 -10.17 -6.84
CA VAL A 193 1.03 -10.54 -7.60
C VAL A 193 0.07 -11.38 -6.74
N LEU A 194 0.58 -12.32 -5.93
CA LEU A 194 -0.24 -13.06 -4.98
C LEU A 194 -0.92 -12.13 -3.98
N HIS A 195 -0.18 -11.21 -3.37
CA HIS A 195 -0.73 -10.22 -2.44
C HIS A 195 -1.92 -9.46 -3.06
N ALA A 196 -1.76 -9.00 -4.30
CA ALA A 196 -2.82 -8.33 -5.04
C ALA A 196 -4.02 -9.25 -5.33
N GLU A 197 -3.77 -10.50 -5.76
CA GLU A 197 -4.84 -11.50 -6.00
C GLU A 197 -5.67 -11.76 -4.75
N VAL A 198 -5.03 -11.96 -3.59
CA VAL A 198 -5.70 -12.15 -2.31
C VAL A 198 -6.54 -10.91 -1.95
N ALA A 199 -5.97 -9.72 -2.10
CA ALA A 199 -6.68 -8.47 -1.83
C ALA A 199 -7.93 -8.31 -2.75
N PHE A 200 -7.83 -8.66 -4.03
CA PHE A 200 -8.95 -8.65 -4.96
C PHE A 200 -9.98 -9.72 -4.64
N ALA A 201 -9.56 -10.94 -4.31
CA ALA A 201 -10.47 -12.03 -3.96
C ALA A 201 -11.32 -11.68 -2.73
N ILE A 202 -10.70 -11.14 -1.69
CA ILE A 202 -11.39 -10.68 -0.47
C ILE A 202 -12.35 -9.54 -0.78
N ARG A 203 -11.91 -8.54 -1.53
CA ARG A 203 -12.77 -7.40 -1.92
C ARG A 203 -13.98 -7.86 -2.72
N ASP A 204 -13.77 -8.73 -3.71
CA ASP A 204 -14.79 -9.17 -4.64
C ASP A 204 -15.59 -10.38 -4.13
N LYS A 205 -15.23 -10.90 -2.92
CA LYS A 205 -15.84 -12.08 -2.29
C LYS A 205 -15.79 -13.31 -3.19
N LYS A 206 -14.67 -13.47 -3.89
CA LYS A 206 -14.42 -14.59 -4.80
C LYS A 206 -13.46 -15.58 -4.14
N SER A 207 -13.63 -16.86 -4.47
CA SER A 207 -12.66 -17.88 -4.10
C SER A 207 -11.36 -17.69 -4.89
N LEU A 208 -10.27 -18.06 -4.25
CA LEU A 208 -8.95 -18.12 -4.86
C LEU A 208 -8.45 -19.57 -4.82
N PRO A 209 -8.71 -20.38 -5.87
CA PRO A 209 -8.37 -21.79 -5.85
C PRO A 209 -6.85 -21.98 -5.82
N VAL A 210 -6.37 -22.75 -4.85
CA VAL A 210 -4.94 -23.07 -4.67
C VAL A 210 -4.34 -23.72 -5.92
N THR A 211 -5.12 -24.49 -6.67
CA THR A 211 -4.71 -25.12 -7.93
C THR A 211 -4.35 -24.14 -9.04
N GLY A 212 -4.94 -22.92 -9.01
CA GLY A 212 -4.58 -21.84 -9.93
C GLY A 212 -3.29 -21.11 -9.55
N ILE A 213 -2.71 -21.46 -8.40
CA ILE A 213 -1.53 -20.84 -7.79
C ILE A 213 -0.47 -21.94 -7.58
N SER A 214 -0.32 -22.83 -8.56
CA SER A 214 0.65 -23.95 -8.52
C SER A 214 2.06 -23.49 -8.20
N TRP A 215 2.43 -22.29 -8.64
CA TRP A 215 3.70 -21.65 -8.36
C TRP A 215 3.91 -21.26 -6.88
N LEU A 216 2.89 -21.33 -6.00
CA LEU A 216 3.03 -21.15 -4.56
C LEU A 216 3.38 -22.42 -3.79
N GLN A 217 3.13 -23.60 -4.37
CA GLN A 217 3.19 -24.87 -3.65
C GLN A 217 4.61 -25.43 -3.43
N TYR A 218 5.61 -24.92 -4.12
CA TYR A 218 6.90 -25.63 -4.26
C TYR A 218 8.05 -25.20 -3.34
N HIS A 219 7.87 -24.25 -2.41
CA HIS A 219 9.02 -23.81 -1.61
C HIS A 219 8.77 -23.75 -0.12
N ASN A 220 9.59 -24.53 0.59
CA ASN A 220 9.79 -24.50 2.04
C ASN A 220 10.80 -23.41 2.46
N ASP A 221 11.11 -22.45 1.58
CA ASP A 221 11.99 -21.35 1.93
C ASP A 221 11.29 -20.45 2.95
N SER A 222 12.02 -19.94 3.91
CA SER A 222 11.53 -19.11 4.99
C SER A 222 10.77 -17.90 4.42
N LEU A 223 9.42 -18.03 4.35
CA LEU A 223 8.55 -16.95 3.94
C LEU A 223 8.64 -15.82 4.98
N ASN A 224 8.69 -14.58 4.51
CA ASN A 224 8.59 -13.45 5.41
C ASN A 224 7.17 -13.36 6.00
N PRO A 225 6.98 -12.66 7.14
CA PRO A 225 5.67 -12.58 7.79
C PRO A 225 4.55 -12.04 6.89
N SER A 226 4.86 -11.12 5.96
CA SER A 226 3.87 -10.60 5.00
C SER A 226 3.37 -11.69 4.05
N SER A 227 4.28 -12.46 3.46
CA SER A 227 3.92 -13.55 2.54
C SER A 227 3.18 -14.70 3.25
N LEU A 228 3.52 -14.98 4.52
CA LEU A 228 2.77 -15.93 5.35
C LEU A 228 1.34 -15.47 5.58
N LEU A 229 1.14 -14.16 5.79
CA LEU A 229 -0.19 -13.59 5.97
C LEU A 229 -1.02 -13.68 4.66
N ASP A 230 -0.40 -13.50 3.50
CA ASP A 230 -1.09 -13.67 2.21
C ASP A 230 -1.57 -15.11 2.00
N ILE A 231 -0.80 -16.12 2.44
CA ILE A 231 -1.23 -17.52 2.40
C ILE A 231 -2.48 -17.75 3.28
N ILE A 232 -2.51 -17.17 4.49
CA ILE A 232 -3.70 -17.23 5.34
C ILE A 232 -4.87 -16.46 4.67
N GLY A 233 -4.56 -15.35 3.99
CA GLY A 233 -5.52 -14.54 3.25
C GLY A 233 -6.25 -15.32 2.14
N ILE A 234 -5.62 -16.33 1.53
CA ILE A 234 -6.29 -17.24 0.59
C ILE A 234 -7.43 -17.98 1.29
N ASP A 235 -7.17 -18.52 2.49
CA ASP A 235 -8.22 -19.23 3.24
C ASP A 235 -9.32 -18.27 3.68
N VAL A 236 -8.98 -17.06 4.11
CA VAL A 236 -9.96 -16.00 4.42
C VAL A 236 -10.86 -15.71 3.22
N ALA A 237 -10.29 -15.55 2.02
CA ALA A 237 -11.06 -15.31 0.79
C ALA A 237 -12.00 -16.48 0.47
N ASN A 238 -11.52 -17.72 0.63
CA ASN A 238 -12.29 -18.92 0.35
C ASN A 238 -13.46 -19.10 1.33
N ILE A 239 -13.23 -18.99 2.64
CA ILE A 239 -14.33 -19.08 3.63
C ILE A 239 -15.31 -17.91 3.46
N GLN A 240 -14.86 -16.73 3.12
CA GLN A 240 -15.73 -15.58 2.82
C GLN A 240 -16.62 -15.86 1.59
N HIS A 241 -16.06 -16.42 0.53
CA HIS A 241 -16.81 -16.81 -0.66
C HIS A 241 -17.87 -17.89 -0.34
N GLU A 242 -17.48 -18.95 0.37
CA GLU A 242 -18.40 -20.02 0.81
C GLU A 242 -19.54 -19.45 1.63
N PHE A 243 -19.24 -18.55 2.59
CA PHE A 243 -20.21 -17.91 3.44
C PHE A 243 -21.25 -17.09 2.65
N PHE A 244 -20.80 -16.26 1.69
CA PHE A 244 -21.73 -15.47 0.89
C PHE A 244 -22.59 -16.33 -0.03
N ASN A 245 -22.06 -17.43 -0.57
CA ASN A 245 -22.83 -18.39 -1.37
C ASN A 245 -23.85 -19.13 -0.53
N ALA A 246 -23.48 -19.53 0.70
CA ALA A 246 -24.42 -20.17 1.63
C ALA A 246 -25.59 -19.22 1.98
N ARG A 247 -25.35 -17.95 2.19
CA ARG A 247 -26.41 -16.94 2.45
C ARG A 247 -27.33 -16.68 1.29
N LEU A 248 -26.87 -16.84 0.06
CA LEU A 248 -27.68 -16.66 -1.16
C LEU A 248 -28.51 -17.91 -1.49
N SER A 249 -28.14 -19.05 -0.92
CA SER A 249 -28.84 -20.32 -1.12
C SER A 249 -30.04 -20.44 -0.16
N THR A 250 -31.21 -20.69 -0.71
CA THR A 250 -32.44 -20.94 0.09
C THR A 250 -32.42 -22.26 0.84
N SER A 251 -31.43 -23.12 0.60
CA SER A 251 -31.27 -24.44 1.20
C SER A 251 -29.95 -24.58 1.98
N SER A 252 -29.59 -23.59 2.82
CA SER A 252 -28.48 -23.76 3.74
C SER A 252 -28.85 -24.81 4.78
N THR A 253 -28.24 -25.99 4.69
CA THR A 253 -28.37 -27.04 5.69
C THR A 253 -27.50 -26.70 6.90
N GLU A 254 -27.95 -27.11 8.08
CA GLU A 254 -27.23 -26.95 9.37
C GLU A 254 -25.80 -27.50 9.28
N ASP A 255 -25.62 -28.64 8.59
CA ASP A 255 -24.31 -29.25 8.32
C ASP A 255 -23.35 -28.31 7.60
N LYS A 256 -23.84 -27.52 6.62
CA LYS A 256 -22.98 -26.54 5.90
C LYS A 256 -22.55 -25.39 6.80
N LEU A 257 -23.41 -24.91 7.69
CA LEU A 257 -23.05 -23.84 8.62
C LEU A 257 -22.05 -24.34 9.65
N SER A 258 -22.20 -25.58 10.14
CA SER A 258 -21.26 -26.23 11.07
C SER A 258 -19.89 -26.44 10.42
N ASP A 259 -19.82 -26.91 9.17
CA ASP A 259 -18.58 -27.08 8.42
C ASP A 259 -17.88 -25.71 8.20
N LEU A 260 -18.64 -24.68 7.82
CA LEU A 260 -18.13 -23.34 7.61
C LEU A 260 -17.61 -22.71 8.92
N PHE A 261 -18.32 -22.92 10.04
CA PHE A 261 -17.87 -22.50 11.36
C PHE A 261 -16.53 -23.16 11.73
N ALA A 262 -16.42 -24.49 11.53
CA ALA A 262 -15.19 -25.22 11.80
C ALA A 262 -14.00 -24.70 10.95
N LYS A 263 -14.21 -24.47 9.64
CA LYS A 263 -13.21 -23.87 8.75
C LYS A 263 -12.78 -22.49 9.22
N ALA A 264 -13.73 -21.63 9.59
CA ALA A 264 -13.45 -20.28 10.08
C ALA A 264 -12.68 -20.29 11.41
N ALA A 265 -12.99 -21.24 12.32
CA ALA A 265 -12.25 -21.42 13.57
C ALA A 265 -10.78 -21.82 13.34
N ILE A 266 -10.52 -22.68 12.34
CA ILE A 266 -9.16 -23.04 11.93
C ILE A 266 -8.42 -21.80 11.40
N VAL A 267 -9.07 -20.97 10.56
CA VAL A 267 -8.47 -19.74 10.04
C VAL A 267 -8.18 -18.73 11.13
N ASP A 268 -9.10 -18.52 12.11
CA ASP A 268 -8.83 -17.63 13.26
C ASP A 268 -7.65 -18.12 14.10
N THR A 269 -7.52 -19.44 14.28
CA THR A 269 -6.37 -20.04 14.96
C THR A 269 -5.06 -19.77 14.21
N ARG A 270 -5.04 -19.91 12.87
CA ARG A 270 -3.87 -19.59 12.05
C ARG A 270 -3.51 -18.09 12.13
N LEU A 271 -4.51 -17.19 12.11
CA LEU A 271 -4.29 -15.76 12.28
C LEU A 271 -3.69 -15.42 13.65
N LYS A 272 -4.16 -16.07 14.73
CA LYS A 272 -3.58 -15.93 16.08
C LYS A 272 -2.15 -16.44 16.15
N THR A 273 -1.87 -17.60 15.55
CA THR A 273 -0.53 -18.21 15.51
C THR A 273 0.45 -17.32 14.77
N TRP A 274 0.01 -16.66 13.68
CA TRP A 274 0.83 -15.72 12.92
C TRP A 274 1.38 -14.60 13.82
N VAL A 275 0.58 -14.05 14.73
CA VAL A 275 1.02 -13.01 15.68
C VAL A 275 2.20 -13.46 16.55
N GLY A 276 2.20 -14.72 16.96
CA GLY A 276 3.30 -15.30 17.74
C GLY A 276 4.59 -15.52 16.91
N GLY A 277 4.46 -15.59 15.58
CA GLY A 277 5.57 -15.82 14.67
C GLY A 277 6.21 -14.54 14.12
N VAL A 278 5.61 -13.35 14.33
CA VAL A 278 6.20 -12.09 13.84
C VAL A 278 7.35 -11.63 14.74
N PRO A 279 8.39 -10.97 14.19
CA PRO A 279 9.48 -10.42 15.00
C PRO A 279 8.99 -9.47 16.08
N ALA A 280 9.63 -9.47 17.25
CA ALA A 280 9.23 -8.64 18.39
C ALA A 280 9.16 -7.14 18.03
N HIS A 281 10.07 -6.66 17.18
CA HIS A 281 10.09 -5.27 16.73
C HIS A 281 8.95 -4.89 15.78
N TRP A 282 8.12 -5.86 15.34
CA TRP A 282 6.91 -5.58 14.54
C TRP A 282 5.72 -5.22 15.41
N GLN A 283 5.76 -5.51 16.70
CA GLN A 283 4.64 -5.22 17.59
C GLN A 283 4.33 -3.72 17.60
N PRO A 284 3.04 -3.36 17.59
CA PRO A 284 2.63 -1.97 17.77
C PRO A 284 3.04 -1.48 19.16
N GLU A 285 3.60 -0.28 19.23
CA GLU A 285 3.99 0.36 20.48
C GLU A 285 2.99 1.46 20.83
N PRO A 286 2.41 1.48 22.05
CA PRO A 286 1.47 2.52 22.45
C PRO A 286 2.19 3.87 22.61
N PHE A 287 1.55 4.93 22.16
CA PHE A 287 1.99 6.31 22.32
C PHE A 287 1.00 7.03 23.24
N ASP A 288 1.40 7.22 24.52
CA ASP A 288 0.50 7.65 25.59
C ASP A 288 0.46 9.16 25.82
N HIS A 289 1.36 9.91 25.19
CA HIS A 289 1.46 11.34 25.39
C HIS A 289 1.12 12.09 24.10
N MET A 290 -0.06 12.71 24.09
CA MET A 290 -0.44 13.60 22.99
C MET A 290 0.47 14.84 22.99
N PRO A 291 1.28 15.04 21.93
CA PRO A 291 2.09 16.25 21.83
C PRO A 291 1.20 17.46 21.65
N GLN A 292 1.61 18.57 22.23
CA GLN A 292 1.02 19.87 21.91
C GLN A 292 1.52 20.27 20.52
N CYS A 293 0.67 20.14 19.51
CA CYS A 293 0.93 20.59 18.15
C CYS A 293 -0.28 21.36 17.60
N ASN A 294 -0.02 22.21 16.64
CA ASN A 294 -1.05 23.01 15.99
C ASN A 294 -0.94 22.80 14.44
N PRO A 295 -1.97 22.25 13.78
CA PRO A 295 -3.21 21.71 14.37
C PRO A 295 -2.97 20.48 15.26
N PRO A 296 -3.92 20.12 16.16
CA PRO A 296 -3.78 18.95 17.02
C PRO A 296 -3.91 17.66 16.24
N ILE A 297 -3.35 16.56 16.78
CA ILE A 297 -3.56 15.22 16.22
C ILE A 297 -5.02 14.80 16.46
N ILE A 298 -5.68 14.37 15.40
CA ILE A 298 -7.03 13.81 15.47
C ILE A 298 -6.90 12.31 15.78
N SER A 299 -7.33 11.90 16.96
CA SER A 299 -7.28 10.52 17.44
C SER A 299 -8.64 10.08 17.97
N TYR A 300 -8.96 8.79 17.83
CA TYR A 300 -10.18 8.22 18.34
C TYR A 300 -10.12 8.00 19.87
N SER A 301 -8.93 7.70 20.38
CA SER A 301 -8.68 7.48 21.81
C SER A 301 -7.52 8.35 22.30
N GLN A 302 -7.32 8.40 23.61
CA GLN A 302 -6.21 9.16 24.21
C GLN A 302 -4.83 8.57 23.83
N THR A 303 -4.79 7.29 23.52
CA THR A 303 -3.59 6.56 23.08
C THR A 303 -3.71 6.15 21.63
N PHE A 304 -2.59 6.07 20.92
CA PHE A 304 -2.52 5.54 19.56
C PHE A 304 -1.27 4.66 19.41
N ASP A 305 -1.26 3.86 18.35
CA ASP A 305 -0.17 2.91 18.09
C ASP A 305 0.82 3.49 17.10
N VAL A 306 2.11 3.28 17.35
CA VAL A 306 3.19 3.55 16.42
C VAL A 306 3.90 2.25 16.03
N TYR A 307 4.54 2.27 14.88
CA TYR A 307 5.17 1.11 14.25
C TYR A 307 6.55 1.46 13.73
N ARG A 308 7.38 0.45 13.46
CA ARG A 308 8.71 0.65 12.89
C ARG A 308 8.68 1.20 11.47
N SER A 309 7.68 0.82 10.67
CA SER A 309 7.50 1.33 9.31
C SER A 309 6.02 1.34 8.90
N VAL A 310 5.72 2.10 7.83
CA VAL A 310 4.39 2.15 7.22
C VAL A 310 3.97 0.76 6.71
N GLN A 311 4.90 -0.03 6.19
CA GLN A 311 4.63 -1.39 5.70
C GLN A 311 4.21 -2.30 6.84
N ILE A 312 4.95 -2.30 7.96
CA ILE A 312 4.59 -3.10 9.15
C ILE A 312 3.21 -2.70 9.67
N ALA A 313 2.93 -1.41 9.78
CA ALA A 313 1.61 -0.91 10.17
C ALA A 313 0.50 -1.37 9.22
N SER A 314 0.78 -1.36 7.91
CA SER A 314 -0.15 -1.83 6.88
C SER A 314 -0.42 -3.33 6.99
N ILE A 315 0.62 -4.14 7.20
CA ILE A 315 0.49 -5.60 7.39
C ILE A 315 -0.35 -5.92 8.62
N TRP A 316 -0.16 -5.20 9.73
CA TRP A 316 -1.01 -5.33 10.92
C TRP A 316 -2.47 -4.98 10.63
N ASN A 317 -2.74 -3.95 9.83
CA ASN A 317 -4.10 -3.60 9.45
C ASN A 317 -4.73 -4.64 8.52
N ILE A 318 -3.97 -5.25 7.61
CA ILE A 318 -4.42 -6.40 6.80
C ILE A 318 -4.80 -7.57 7.70
N TRP A 319 -3.95 -7.94 8.66
CA TRP A 319 -4.23 -8.98 9.63
C TRP A 319 -5.52 -8.71 10.42
N ARG A 320 -5.73 -7.47 10.89
CA ARG A 320 -6.94 -7.07 11.60
C ARG A 320 -8.20 -7.23 10.74
N ILE A 321 -8.14 -6.80 9.49
CA ILE A 321 -9.23 -6.96 8.52
C ILE A 321 -9.53 -8.45 8.27
N TYR A 322 -8.52 -9.28 8.04
CA TYR A 322 -8.70 -10.72 7.86
C TYR A 322 -9.38 -11.35 9.06
N ARG A 323 -8.97 -10.96 10.25
CA ARG A 323 -9.56 -11.45 11.48
C ARG A 323 -10.99 -10.97 11.68
N ILE A 324 -11.32 -9.71 11.39
CA ILE A 324 -12.71 -9.21 11.43
C ILE A 324 -13.60 -10.01 10.48
N ILE A 325 -13.15 -10.29 9.27
CA ILE A 325 -13.92 -11.10 8.30
C ILE A 325 -14.17 -12.51 8.85
N THR A 326 -13.14 -13.13 9.37
CA THR A 326 -13.22 -14.50 9.95
C THR A 326 -14.16 -14.54 11.16
N LEU A 327 -14.00 -13.59 12.10
CA LEU A 327 -14.84 -13.47 13.29
C LEU A 327 -16.31 -13.16 12.93
N ARG A 328 -16.55 -12.37 11.88
CA ARG A 328 -17.89 -12.15 11.36
C ARG A 328 -18.54 -13.45 10.90
N ILE A 329 -17.82 -14.28 10.15
CA ILE A 329 -18.34 -15.56 9.68
C ILE A 329 -18.69 -16.47 10.87
N LEU A 330 -17.81 -16.54 11.87
CA LEU A 330 -18.08 -17.29 13.11
C LEU A 330 -19.34 -16.79 13.81
N LEU A 331 -19.47 -15.48 13.99
CA LEU A 331 -20.62 -14.87 14.67
C LEU A 331 -21.93 -15.14 13.92
N GLU A 332 -21.97 -14.87 12.61
CA GLU A 332 -23.17 -15.07 11.81
C GLU A 332 -23.54 -16.56 11.65
N CYS A 333 -22.57 -17.49 11.65
CA CYS A 333 -22.87 -18.92 11.71
C CYS A 333 -23.55 -19.32 13.04
N LEU A 334 -23.09 -18.78 14.18
CA LEU A 334 -23.73 -18.99 15.47
C LEU A 334 -25.17 -18.46 15.49
N GLU A 335 -25.39 -17.25 14.99
CA GLU A 335 -26.72 -16.61 14.94
C GLU A 335 -27.71 -17.38 14.04
N LEU A 336 -27.21 -17.93 12.92
CA LEU A 336 -28.04 -18.67 11.95
C LEU A 336 -28.36 -20.11 12.39
N SER A 337 -27.55 -20.71 13.26
CA SER A 337 -27.74 -22.08 13.78
C SER A 337 -28.83 -22.18 14.85
N ALA A 338 -29.52 -21.09 15.19
CA ALA A 338 -30.72 -20.99 16.04
C ALA A 338 -30.74 -21.89 17.28
N GLY A 339 -29.64 -21.96 18.04
CA GLY A 339 -29.60 -22.65 19.34
C GLY A 339 -29.28 -24.14 19.32
N ASN A 340 -29.04 -24.74 18.14
CA ASN A 340 -28.67 -26.17 18.06
C ASN A 340 -27.16 -26.42 18.23
N LEU A 341 -26.32 -25.39 18.10
CA LEU A 341 -24.91 -25.47 18.48
C LEU A 341 -24.84 -25.12 19.98
N ASP A 342 -24.45 -26.09 20.79
CA ASP A 342 -24.34 -25.99 22.27
C ASP A 342 -23.17 -25.08 22.70
N PHE A 343 -23.14 -23.85 22.13
CA PHE A 343 -22.15 -22.83 22.47
C PHE A 343 -22.70 -21.90 23.53
N SER A 344 -21.91 -21.69 24.59
CA SER A 344 -22.27 -20.80 25.68
C SER A 344 -22.42 -19.35 25.20
N ASP A 345 -23.30 -18.57 25.84
CA ASP A 345 -23.44 -17.11 25.66
C ASP A 345 -22.08 -16.37 25.71
N ASN A 346 -21.13 -16.96 26.45
CA ASN A 346 -19.75 -16.46 26.54
C ASN A 346 -19.00 -16.47 25.22
N THR A 347 -19.27 -17.41 24.29
CA THR A 347 -18.60 -17.49 23.00
C THR A 347 -19.04 -16.33 22.09
N HIS A 348 -20.33 -16.03 22.07
CA HIS A 348 -20.86 -14.92 21.27
C HIS A 348 -20.28 -13.58 21.74
N SER A 349 -20.33 -13.30 23.04
CA SER A 349 -19.76 -12.08 23.63
C SER A 349 -18.26 -11.95 23.38
N PHE A 350 -17.51 -13.04 23.49
CA PHE A 350 -16.08 -13.06 23.24
C PHE A 350 -15.74 -12.72 21.78
N ILE A 351 -16.51 -13.23 20.81
CA ILE A 351 -16.32 -12.90 19.39
C ILE A 351 -16.60 -11.43 19.14
N GLN A 352 -17.71 -10.89 19.69
CA GLN A 352 -18.05 -9.48 19.55
C GLN A 352 -16.96 -8.56 20.13
N GLU A 353 -16.48 -8.85 21.33
CA GLU A 353 -15.39 -8.11 21.98
C GLU A 353 -14.10 -8.17 21.14
N SER A 354 -13.80 -9.34 20.57
CA SER A 354 -12.64 -9.51 19.67
C SER A 354 -12.75 -8.66 18.42
N ILE A 355 -13.95 -8.54 17.82
CA ILE A 355 -14.22 -7.67 16.67
C ILE A 355 -13.98 -6.21 17.06
N GLN A 356 -14.52 -5.76 18.19
CA GLN A 356 -14.34 -4.39 18.68
C GLN A 356 -12.85 -4.07 18.91
N LYS A 357 -12.08 -4.96 19.52
CA LYS A 357 -10.63 -4.81 19.70
C LYS A 357 -9.88 -4.62 18.37
N MET A 358 -10.29 -5.34 17.32
CA MET A 358 -9.68 -5.19 15.99
C MET A 358 -10.03 -3.84 15.36
N VAL A 359 -11.28 -3.40 15.45
CA VAL A 359 -11.72 -2.08 14.97
C VAL A 359 -11.00 -0.97 15.71
N ASP A 360 -10.93 -1.04 17.04
CA ASP A 360 -10.21 -0.06 17.87
C ASP A 360 -8.74 0.03 17.48
N SER A 361 -8.09 -1.12 17.26
CA SER A 361 -6.69 -1.15 16.88
C SER A 361 -6.44 -0.52 15.49
N ILE A 362 -7.37 -0.67 14.53
CA ILE A 362 -7.29 0.05 13.25
C ILE A 362 -7.45 1.56 13.47
N CYS A 363 -8.44 1.99 14.28
CA CYS A 363 -8.65 3.39 14.59
C CYS A 363 -7.44 4.02 15.32
N ARG A 364 -6.82 3.29 16.24
CA ARG A 364 -5.60 3.70 16.96
C ARG A 364 -4.38 3.83 16.05
N SER A 365 -4.35 3.15 14.91
CA SER A 365 -3.26 3.27 13.94
C SER A 365 -3.35 4.54 13.07
N VAL A 366 -4.51 5.21 12.98
CA VAL A 366 -4.73 6.37 12.10
C VAL A 366 -3.75 7.52 12.35
N PRO A 367 -3.48 7.93 13.60
CA PRO A 367 -2.53 9.03 13.87
C PRO A 367 -1.12 8.73 13.37
N PHE A 368 -0.67 7.48 13.37
CA PHE A 368 0.63 7.09 12.83
C PHE A 368 0.76 7.41 11.33
N PHE A 369 -0.32 7.23 10.56
CA PHE A 369 -0.31 7.46 9.11
C PHE A 369 -0.59 8.91 8.72
N LEU A 370 -1.40 9.64 9.48
CA LEU A 370 -1.87 10.97 9.10
C LEU A 370 -1.24 12.10 9.92
N GLY A 371 -0.80 11.84 11.15
CA GLY A 371 -0.30 12.85 12.07
C GLY A 371 -1.34 13.92 12.36
N ASN A 372 -0.93 15.19 12.32
CA ASN A 372 -1.80 16.36 12.45
C ASN A 372 -2.21 16.99 11.11
N ARG A 373 -1.85 16.36 9.96
CA ARG A 373 -2.16 16.88 8.62
C ARG A 373 -3.65 16.80 8.31
N SER A 374 -4.18 17.82 7.64
CA SER A 374 -5.59 17.89 7.19
C SER A 374 -5.75 18.59 5.84
N HIS A 375 -4.69 19.11 5.25
CA HIS A 375 -4.68 19.79 3.95
C HIS A 375 -4.07 18.90 2.87
N MET A 376 -4.24 19.28 1.62
CA MET A 376 -3.65 18.61 0.47
C MET A 376 -2.12 18.61 0.59
N ALA A 377 -1.51 17.44 0.45
CA ALA A 377 -0.07 17.28 0.52
C ALA A 377 0.63 18.01 -0.63
N THR A 378 1.74 18.66 -0.29
CA THR A 378 2.60 19.39 -1.22
C THR A 378 4.06 19.04 -0.96
N LEU A 379 4.97 19.45 -1.86
CA LEU A 379 6.41 19.29 -1.64
C LEU A 379 6.91 20.05 -0.40
N HIS A 380 6.20 21.10 0.03
CA HIS A 380 6.53 21.85 1.24
C HIS A 380 6.38 21.00 2.50
N ASP A 381 5.46 20.05 2.52
CA ASP A 381 5.21 19.18 3.69
C ASP A 381 6.46 18.42 4.15
N PHE A 382 7.41 18.14 3.23
CA PHE A 382 8.66 17.46 3.57
C PHE A 382 9.62 18.29 4.45
N THR A 383 9.39 19.59 4.53
CA THR A 383 10.24 20.53 5.30
C THR A 383 9.44 21.36 6.30
N ASP A 384 8.12 21.16 6.39
CA ASP A 384 7.26 21.93 7.30
C ASP A 384 7.42 21.44 8.75
N PRO A 385 7.99 22.28 9.65
CA PRO A 385 8.20 21.91 11.04
C PRO A 385 6.91 21.82 11.86
N SER A 386 5.80 22.35 11.36
CA SER A 386 4.49 22.27 12.02
C SER A 386 3.85 20.89 11.88
N ILE A 387 4.29 20.09 10.91
CA ILE A 387 3.81 18.72 10.74
C ILE A 387 4.39 17.80 11.78
N PHE A 388 3.51 17.20 12.55
CA PHE A 388 3.86 16.20 13.54
C PHE A 388 3.37 14.82 13.10
N LEU A 389 4.32 13.89 12.94
CA LEU A 389 4.05 12.48 12.67
C LEU A 389 4.54 11.64 13.85
N PRO A 390 3.65 10.88 14.51
CA PRO A 390 4.05 9.93 15.54
C PRO A 390 5.00 8.86 14.98
N SER A 391 6.05 8.53 15.74
CA SER A 391 7.00 7.49 15.33
C SER A 391 7.63 6.80 16.54
N HIS A 392 8.11 5.58 16.35
CA HIS A 392 8.85 4.84 17.37
C HIS A 392 10.17 5.53 17.79
N HIS A 393 10.80 6.31 16.88
CA HIS A 393 11.99 7.12 17.22
C HIS A 393 11.72 8.12 18.34
N ARG A 394 10.50 8.67 18.41
CA ARG A 394 10.10 9.61 19.46
C ARG A 394 9.85 8.93 20.80
N LEU A 395 9.47 7.66 20.81
CA LEU A 395 9.39 6.84 22.03
C LEU A 395 10.78 6.54 22.58
N ARG A 396 11.72 6.20 21.71
CA ARG A 396 13.10 5.89 22.09
C ARG A 396 13.83 7.08 22.72
N ALA A 397 13.60 8.28 22.20
CA ALA A 397 14.18 9.51 22.79
C ALA A 397 13.80 9.72 24.26
N ARG A 398 12.73 9.06 24.74
CA ARG A 398 12.31 9.10 26.15
C ARG A 398 12.85 7.94 26.98
N ASN A 399 13.12 6.79 26.37
CA ASN A 399 13.62 5.60 27.04
C ASN A 399 15.09 5.39 26.66
N GLU A 400 15.99 6.06 27.35
CA GLU A 400 17.44 6.03 27.11
C GLU A 400 18.12 4.65 27.28
N LEU A 401 17.35 3.59 27.58
CA LEU A 401 17.86 2.27 27.95
C LEU A 401 17.62 1.17 26.91
N ILE A 402 17.13 1.46 25.69
CA ILE A 402 16.90 0.42 24.69
C ILE A 402 18.21 0.13 23.96
N ASP A 403 18.67 -1.12 24.07
CA ASP A 403 19.90 -1.66 23.49
C ASP A 403 20.00 -1.36 21.99
N GLN A 404 20.94 -0.50 21.61
CA GLN A 404 21.23 -0.10 20.22
C GLN A 404 21.74 -1.27 19.34
N ARG A 405 22.07 -2.43 19.93
CA ARG A 405 22.67 -3.57 19.23
C ARG A 405 21.72 -4.37 18.36
N ASN A 406 20.40 -4.18 18.52
CA ASN A 406 19.38 -4.90 17.76
C ASN A 406 18.67 -4.04 16.69
N ASP A 407 19.20 -2.90 16.32
CA ASP A 407 18.62 -2.05 15.29
C ASP A 407 18.98 -2.57 13.89
N ILE A 408 18.19 -3.55 13.41
CA ILE A 408 18.34 -4.13 12.08
C ILE A 408 17.89 -3.13 10.99
N ASP A 409 17.05 -2.17 11.34
CA ASP A 409 16.57 -1.14 10.42
C ASP A 409 17.19 0.23 10.74
N SER A 410 18.22 0.58 9.97
CA SER A 410 18.97 1.84 10.08
C SER A 410 18.20 3.08 9.60
N TRP A 411 16.86 3.04 9.57
CA TRP A 411 16.05 4.16 9.13
C TRP A 411 16.09 5.30 10.13
N SER A 412 16.43 6.51 9.65
CA SER A 412 16.41 7.72 10.47
C SER A 412 14.98 8.19 10.71
N GLN A 413 14.80 9.05 11.73
CA GLN A 413 13.52 9.72 11.95
C GLN A 413 13.07 10.54 10.73
N ASP A 414 14.01 11.13 10.01
CA ASP A 414 13.77 11.91 8.79
C ASP A 414 13.29 11.02 7.64
N ASP A 415 13.89 9.84 7.46
CA ASP A 415 13.43 8.87 6.47
C ASP A 415 12.01 8.39 6.77
N HIS A 416 11.73 8.09 8.05
CA HIS A 416 10.39 7.73 8.49
C HIS A 416 9.39 8.86 8.20
N PHE A 417 9.73 10.09 8.54
CA PHE A 417 8.90 11.28 8.29
C PHE A 417 8.57 11.40 6.80
N LYS A 418 9.57 11.37 5.94
CA LYS A 418 9.40 11.45 4.48
C LYS A 418 8.53 10.32 3.94
N HIS A 419 8.73 9.11 4.45
CA HIS A 419 7.96 7.95 4.03
C HIS A 419 6.48 8.07 4.42
N VAL A 420 6.17 8.48 5.65
CA VAL A 420 4.79 8.69 6.10
C VAL A 420 4.12 9.84 5.35
N ILE A 421 4.86 10.93 5.06
CA ILE A 421 4.35 12.03 4.22
C ILE A 421 3.84 11.49 2.89
N SER A 422 4.65 10.68 2.21
CA SER A 422 4.35 10.23 0.84
C SER A 422 3.33 9.08 0.78
N GLN A 423 3.36 8.15 1.73
CA GLN A 423 2.61 6.90 1.62
C GLN A 423 1.56 6.70 2.73
N GLY A 424 1.68 7.37 3.87
CA GLY A 424 0.79 7.17 5.02
C GLY A 424 -0.70 7.24 4.67
N PRO A 425 -1.19 8.30 4.02
CA PRO A 425 -2.61 8.45 3.70
C PRO A 425 -3.18 7.31 2.84
N TRP A 426 -2.39 6.81 1.88
CA TRP A 426 -2.80 5.68 1.07
C TRP A 426 -2.98 4.41 1.91
N HIS A 427 -1.96 4.08 2.70
CA HIS A 427 -1.96 2.85 3.48
C HIS A 427 -3.11 2.78 4.51
N ILE A 428 -3.55 3.90 5.06
CA ILE A 428 -4.69 3.90 6.00
C ILE A 428 -6.04 3.97 5.31
N LEU A 429 -6.12 4.54 4.11
CA LEU A 429 -7.38 4.64 3.38
C LEU A 429 -7.99 3.27 3.06
N ILE A 430 -7.13 2.29 2.73
CA ILE A 430 -7.55 0.92 2.40
C ILE A 430 -8.28 0.24 3.57
N PRO A 431 -7.68 0.06 4.77
CA PRO A 431 -8.35 -0.63 5.87
C PRO A 431 -9.58 0.12 6.39
N LEU A 432 -9.57 1.47 6.40
CA LEU A 432 -10.77 2.22 6.77
C LEU A 432 -11.92 2.01 5.77
N GLY A 433 -11.62 1.98 4.46
CA GLY A 433 -12.59 1.66 3.42
C GLY A 433 -13.14 0.24 3.54
N GLN A 434 -12.28 -0.74 3.87
CA GLN A 434 -12.70 -2.12 4.12
C GLN A 434 -13.60 -2.24 5.34
N LEU A 435 -13.31 -1.54 6.46
CA LEU A 435 -14.21 -1.47 7.61
C LEU A 435 -15.59 -0.98 7.22
N MET A 436 -15.67 0.13 6.49
CA MET A 436 -16.96 0.66 6.02
C MET A 436 -17.72 -0.35 5.16
N GLY A 437 -17.03 -1.10 4.32
CA GLY A 437 -17.62 -2.16 3.49
C GLY A 437 -18.11 -3.36 4.31
N ILE A 438 -17.35 -3.81 5.30
CA ILE A 438 -17.68 -4.97 6.15
C ILE A 438 -18.91 -4.66 7.04
N PHE A 439 -18.99 -3.46 7.60
CA PHE A 439 -20.08 -3.01 8.49
C PHE A 439 -21.23 -2.32 7.76
N SER A 440 -21.31 -2.38 6.41
CA SER A 440 -22.41 -1.77 5.69
C SER A 440 -23.73 -2.51 5.96
N GLN A 441 -24.81 -1.73 6.18
CA GLN A 441 -26.16 -2.26 6.44
C GLN A 441 -26.74 -3.08 5.27
N LYS A 442 -26.15 -2.99 4.08
CA LYS A 442 -26.63 -3.69 2.88
C LYS A 442 -26.74 -5.21 3.06
N TYR A 443 -26.06 -5.74 4.07
CA TYR A 443 -26.08 -7.18 4.39
C TYR A 443 -27.04 -7.55 5.53
N GLY A 444 -27.83 -6.57 6.05
CA GLY A 444 -29.02 -6.80 6.87
C GLY A 444 -28.80 -7.61 8.15
N SER A 445 -27.65 -7.48 8.81
CA SER A 445 -27.33 -8.28 9.97
C SER A 445 -27.17 -7.43 11.24
N SER A 446 -27.42 -8.04 12.38
CA SER A 446 -27.01 -7.60 13.73
C SER A 446 -25.55 -7.16 13.75
N PHE A 447 -24.70 -7.75 12.89
CA PHE A 447 -23.29 -7.42 12.75
C PHE A 447 -23.04 -5.95 12.45
N ALA A 448 -23.87 -5.29 11.60
CA ALA A 448 -23.71 -3.87 11.29
C ALA A 448 -23.87 -2.98 12.53
N GLN A 449 -24.65 -3.43 13.53
CA GLN A 449 -24.90 -2.71 14.78
C GLN A 449 -23.71 -2.75 15.74
N LEU A 450 -22.75 -3.67 15.52
CA LEU A 450 -21.52 -3.73 16.32
C LEU A 450 -20.64 -2.49 16.13
N LEU A 451 -20.77 -1.77 15.02
CA LEU A 451 -20.07 -0.52 14.84
C LEU A 451 -20.92 0.66 15.30
N GLU A 452 -20.59 1.23 16.44
CA GLU A 452 -21.26 2.39 17.03
C GLU A 452 -21.34 3.56 16.03
N VAL A 453 -22.44 4.31 16.07
CA VAL A 453 -22.72 5.42 15.13
C VAL A 453 -21.61 6.47 15.14
N GLU A 454 -21.12 6.84 16.34
CA GLU A 454 -20.03 7.83 16.47
C GLU A 454 -18.71 7.33 15.89
N ARG A 455 -18.40 6.04 16.07
CA ARG A 455 -17.21 5.40 15.50
C ARG A 455 -17.31 5.32 13.98
N HIS A 456 -18.48 4.96 13.46
CA HIS A 456 -18.76 4.95 12.04
C HIS A 456 -18.57 6.34 11.41
N LYS A 457 -19.08 7.39 12.08
CA LYS A 457 -18.90 8.79 11.68
C LYS A 457 -17.42 9.19 11.68
N TRP A 458 -16.71 8.88 12.76
CA TRP A 458 -15.27 9.18 12.88
C TRP A 458 -14.44 8.51 11.78
N ILE A 459 -14.68 7.22 11.50
CA ILE A 459 -14.00 6.49 10.41
C ILE A 459 -14.22 7.20 9.06
N ARG A 460 -15.46 7.61 8.79
CA ARG A 460 -15.82 8.34 7.56
C ARG A 460 -15.08 9.67 7.44
N GLU A 461 -14.97 10.40 8.53
CA GLU A 461 -14.21 11.65 8.59
C GLU A 461 -12.72 11.42 8.31
N GLN A 462 -12.12 10.35 8.87
CA GLN A 462 -10.73 10.03 8.60
C GLN A 462 -10.48 9.58 7.15
N ILE A 463 -11.42 8.88 6.53
CA ILE A 463 -11.38 8.58 5.09
C ILE A 463 -11.39 9.88 4.27
N GLY A 464 -12.28 10.81 4.59
CA GLY A 464 -12.34 12.13 3.95
C GLY A 464 -11.03 12.89 4.09
N ARG A 465 -10.48 12.91 5.31
CA ARG A 465 -9.20 13.53 5.62
C ARG A 465 -8.04 12.93 4.82
N ALA A 466 -7.90 11.60 4.79
CA ALA A 466 -6.86 10.92 4.02
C ALA A 466 -6.96 11.25 2.52
N ARG A 467 -8.17 11.28 1.96
CA ARG A 467 -8.42 11.68 0.57
C ARG A 467 -8.03 13.13 0.30
N THR A 468 -8.38 14.04 1.19
CA THR A 468 -7.98 15.46 1.08
C THR A 468 -6.47 15.59 1.03
N ILE A 469 -5.75 14.90 1.93
CA ILE A 469 -4.28 14.90 1.94
C ILE A 469 -3.73 14.37 0.62
N MET A 470 -4.34 13.35 0.03
CA MET A 470 -3.93 12.77 -1.25
C MET A 470 -4.30 13.63 -2.47
N GLY A 471 -4.97 14.77 -2.29
CA GLY A 471 -5.35 15.68 -3.38
C GLY A 471 -6.61 15.26 -4.15
N SER A 472 -7.44 14.39 -3.58
CA SER A 472 -8.77 14.13 -4.13
C SER A 472 -9.65 15.35 -3.92
N GLN A 473 -10.14 15.96 -4.99
CA GLN A 473 -11.19 16.96 -4.86
C GLN A 473 -12.47 16.24 -4.41
N ILE A 474 -12.89 16.53 -3.20
CA ILE A 474 -14.22 16.13 -2.73
C ILE A 474 -15.20 16.99 -3.54
N GLY A 475 -15.72 16.47 -4.65
CA GLY A 475 -16.92 17.02 -5.25
C GLY A 475 -17.97 17.07 -4.14
N ASN A 476 -18.72 18.18 -4.06
CA ASN A 476 -19.78 18.41 -3.07
C ASN A 476 -20.71 17.20 -3.00
N TYR A 477 -20.37 16.23 -2.13
CA TYR A 477 -21.25 15.11 -1.82
C TYR A 477 -22.38 15.67 -0.97
N THR A 478 -23.53 15.89 -1.60
CA THR A 478 -24.79 16.10 -0.87
C THR A 478 -24.99 14.95 0.11
N ALA A 479 -25.38 15.26 1.33
CA ALA A 479 -25.48 14.37 2.49
C ALA A 479 -26.47 13.19 2.35
N GLY A 480 -26.89 12.82 1.14
CA GLY A 480 -27.86 11.76 0.84
C GLY A 480 -27.33 10.53 0.12
N SER A 481 -26.10 10.53 -0.39
CA SER A 481 -25.53 9.34 -1.02
C SER A 481 -24.74 8.56 0.02
N THR A 482 -25.20 7.38 0.39
CA THR A 482 -24.51 6.54 1.34
C THR A 482 -23.17 6.12 0.73
N TYR A 483 -22.09 6.35 1.46
CA TYR A 483 -20.71 6.02 1.03
C TYR A 483 -20.53 4.53 0.66
N ALA A 484 -21.34 3.68 1.32
CA ALA A 484 -21.49 2.27 0.97
C ALA A 484 -22.06 2.09 -0.43
N ASP A 485 -23.04 2.90 -0.84
CA ASP A 485 -23.68 2.80 -2.17
C ASP A 485 -22.70 3.17 -3.28
N ASN A 486 -21.77 4.13 -3.05
CA ASN A 486 -20.73 4.47 -4.02
C ASN A 486 -19.60 3.43 -4.08
N TYR A 487 -19.21 2.82 -2.96
CA TYR A 487 -18.26 1.71 -2.96
C TYR A 487 -18.87 0.44 -3.60
N TYR A 488 -20.19 0.22 -3.45
CA TYR A 488 -20.93 -0.89 -4.05
C TYR A 488 -21.60 -0.54 -5.36
N GLY A 489 -22.01 0.70 -5.61
CA GLY A 489 -22.52 1.19 -6.90
C GLY A 489 -21.47 1.05 -8.01
N LEU A 490 -20.20 1.25 -7.66
CA LEU A 490 -19.05 0.94 -8.51
C LEU A 490 -18.99 -0.54 -8.90
N MET A 491 -19.46 -1.45 -8.04
CA MET A 491 -19.52 -2.88 -8.31
C MET A 491 -20.64 -3.25 -9.32
N HIS A 492 -21.73 -2.48 -9.39
CA HIS A 492 -22.84 -2.76 -10.29
C HIS A 492 -22.59 -2.24 -11.72
N PHE A 493 -21.84 -1.16 -11.86
CA PHE A 493 -21.52 -0.58 -13.17
C PHE A 493 -20.62 -1.47 -14.02
N PHE A 494 -19.74 -2.26 -13.37
CA PHE A 494 -18.85 -3.20 -14.07
C PHE A 494 -19.54 -4.38 -14.71
N LYS A 495 -20.67 -4.85 -14.16
CA LYS A 495 -21.41 -5.97 -14.76
C LYS A 495 -22.01 -5.60 -16.10
N ILE A 496 -22.35 -4.35 -16.30
CA ILE A 496 -22.97 -3.85 -17.55
C ILE A 496 -21.90 -3.54 -18.61
N SER A 497 -20.76 -2.95 -18.23
CA SER A 497 -19.70 -2.58 -19.18
C SER A 497 -18.97 -3.81 -19.74
N TYR A 498 -18.76 -4.85 -18.92
CA TYR A 498 -18.10 -6.10 -19.37
C TYR A 498 -18.96 -6.90 -20.33
N LEU A 499 -20.29 -6.92 -20.14
CA LEU A 499 -21.21 -7.60 -21.04
C LEU A 499 -21.38 -6.88 -22.40
N SER A 500 -21.23 -5.56 -22.43
CA SER A 500 -21.29 -4.79 -23.68
C SER A 500 -20.02 -4.96 -24.55
N GLN A 501 -18.86 -5.20 -23.94
CA GLN A 501 -17.61 -5.46 -24.67
C GLN A 501 -17.54 -6.89 -25.24
N LEU A 502 -18.29 -7.85 -24.67
CA LEU A 502 -18.39 -9.23 -25.18
C LEU A 502 -19.46 -9.43 -26.22
N GLY A 503 -20.13 -8.39 -26.73
CA GLY A 503 -21.15 -8.48 -27.76
C GLY A 503 -22.45 -9.16 -27.33
N CYS A 504 -22.66 -9.42 -26.04
CA CYS A 504 -23.88 -9.98 -25.49
C CYS A 504 -24.87 -8.87 -25.16
N GLN A 505 -25.82 -8.59 -26.04
CA GLN A 505 -26.97 -7.76 -25.66
C GLN A 505 -27.84 -8.51 -24.63
N PRO A 506 -28.24 -7.87 -23.53
CA PRO A 506 -29.18 -8.49 -22.60
C PRO A 506 -30.53 -8.66 -23.33
N LYS A 507 -30.97 -9.89 -23.47
CA LYS A 507 -32.37 -10.16 -23.88
C LYS A 507 -33.25 -9.64 -22.74
N CYS A 508 -33.99 -8.58 -23.02
CA CYS A 508 -35.14 -8.16 -22.21
C CYS A 508 -36.20 -9.26 -22.26
N SER A 509 -36.45 -9.91 -21.15
CA SER A 509 -37.70 -10.63 -20.87
C SER A 509 -38.11 -10.34 -19.45
#